data_5643dc798c312af4adc993d153df228e
#
_entry.id   5643dc798c312af4adc993d153df228e
#
_cell.length_a   1.000
_cell.length_b   1.000
_cell.length_c   1.000
_cell.angle_alpha   90.00
_cell.angle_beta   90.00
_cell.angle_gamma   90.00
#
_symmetry.space_group_name_H-M   'P 1'
#
loop_
_entity.id
_entity.type
_entity.pdbx_description
1 polymer ?
#
loop_
_entity_poly.entity_id
_entity_poly.type
_entity_poly.pdbx_seq_one_letter_code
_entity_poly.pdbx_strand_id
1 'polypeptide(L)'
;MLERHTTDLAGGHPRTEIAYGITSLDAARAGPARVAVLARGHWEIESLHWVRDVTFDEDRSQVRTGHGPQVMASLRNLAVSRLRQAGQRNTARGVRWAGRDPTRAFALLGA
;
A
#
# COMPACT_ATOMS: atom_id res chain seq x y z
N MET A 1 -3.29 21.19 -10.90
CA MET A 1 -3.40 21.39 -9.44
C MET A 1 -4.39 20.38 -8.90
N LEU A 2 -4.01 19.64 -7.89
CA LEU A 2 -4.85 18.71 -7.15
C LEU A 2 -4.89 19.14 -5.68
N GLU A 3 -6.07 19.18 -5.11
CA GLU A 3 -6.26 19.44 -3.68
C GLU A 3 -6.57 18.12 -2.98
N ARG A 4 -5.76 17.78 -1.98
CA ARG A 4 -5.91 16.57 -1.19
C ARG A 4 -6.33 16.91 0.24
N HIS A 5 -7.47 16.37 0.65
CA HIS A 5 -7.91 16.43 2.03
C HIS A 5 -7.56 15.11 2.73
N THR A 6 -6.78 15.20 3.79
CA THR A 6 -6.43 14.05 4.63
C THR A 6 -6.88 14.29 6.06
N THR A 7 -7.44 13.25 6.68
CA THR A 7 -7.78 13.25 8.10
C THR A 7 -7.03 12.10 8.76
N ASP A 8 -6.38 12.36 9.89
CA ASP A 8 -5.70 11.33 10.66
C ASP A 8 -6.69 10.24 11.10
N LEU A 9 -6.24 8.98 11.08
CA LEU A 9 -7.02 7.83 11.56
C LEU A 9 -7.42 7.94 13.04
N ALA A 10 -6.76 8.82 13.79
CA ALA A 10 -7.06 9.14 15.19
C ALA A 10 -8.05 10.30 15.37
N GLY A 11 -8.68 10.79 14.29
CA GLY A 11 -9.65 11.89 14.36
C GLY A 11 -9.04 13.28 14.53
N GLY A 12 -7.81 13.46 14.09
CA GLY A 12 -7.12 14.76 14.08
C GLY A 12 -7.73 15.75 13.08
N HIS A 13 -7.25 17.01 13.14
CA HIS A 13 -7.70 18.07 12.24
C HIS A 13 -7.46 17.72 10.77
N PRO A 14 -8.42 18.01 9.87
CA PRO A 14 -8.23 17.79 8.45
C PRO A 14 -7.06 18.65 7.94
N ARG A 15 -6.13 18.02 7.24
CA ARG A 15 -5.04 18.71 6.53
C ARG A 15 -5.42 18.83 5.07
N THR A 16 -5.26 20.03 4.54
CA THR A 16 -5.37 20.29 3.11
C THR A 16 -3.98 20.45 2.53
N GLU A 17 -3.69 19.70 1.49
CA GLU A 17 -2.43 19.76 0.77
C GLU A 17 -2.72 20.02 -0.71
N ILE A 18 -2.00 20.99 -1.28
CA ILE A 18 -2.09 21.29 -2.71
C ILE A 18 -0.89 20.64 -3.40
N ALA A 19 -1.17 19.75 -4.33
CA ALA A 19 -0.16 19.09 -5.16
C ALA A 19 -0.26 19.59 -6.61
N TYR A 20 0.89 19.82 -7.22
CA TYR A 20 1.00 20.14 -8.63
C TYR A 20 1.59 18.94 -9.36
N GLY A 21 1.05 18.64 -10.53
CA GLY A 21 1.54 17.59 -11.39
C GLY A 21 1.45 17.96 -12.85
N ILE A 22 2.24 17.31 -13.67
CA ILE A 22 2.19 17.36 -15.13
C ILE A 22 1.67 16.03 -15.65
N THR A 23 0.98 16.06 -16.78
CA THR A 23 0.47 14.87 -17.45
C THR A 23 0.77 14.95 -18.93
N SER A 24 1.04 13.81 -19.55
CA SER A 24 1.17 13.67 -21.01
C SER A 24 -0.21 13.51 -21.69
N LEU A 25 -1.30 13.45 -20.94
CA LEU A 25 -2.63 13.39 -21.50
C LEU A 25 -3.03 14.76 -22.05
N ASP A 26 -3.66 14.77 -23.23
CA ASP A 26 -4.26 15.97 -23.80
C ASP A 26 -5.49 16.44 -22.98
N ALA A 27 -5.92 17.68 -23.22
CA ALA A 27 -7.03 18.27 -22.47
C ALA A 27 -8.35 17.50 -22.62
N ALA A 28 -8.58 16.82 -23.74
CA ALA A 28 -9.78 16.03 -23.97
C ALA A 28 -9.78 14.73 -23.13
N ARG A 29 -8.59 14.20 -22.89
CA ARG A 29 -8.36 12.97 -22.13
C ARG A 29 -8.09 13.20 -20.65
N ALA A 30 -7.72 14.40 -20.27
CA ALA A 30 -7.31 14.82 -18.92
C ALA A 30 -8.40 15.60 -18.17
N GLY A 31 -9.66 15.24 -18.34
CA GLY A 31 -10.73 15.83 -17.53
C GLY A 31 -10.44 15.68 -16.02
N PRO A 32 -10.91 16.64 -15.17
CA PRO A 32 -10.56 16.68 -13.74
C PRO A 32 -10.82 15.37 -12.99
N ALA A 33 -11.95 14.73 -13.27
CA ALA A 33 -12.30 13.44 -12.66
C ALA A 33 -11.31 12.33 -13.04
N ARG A 34 -10.88 12.29 -14.30
CA ARG A 34 -9.92 11.29 -14.78
C ARG A 34 -8.54 11.49 -14.13
N VAL A 35 -8.07 12.72 -14.07
CA VAL A 35 -6.81 13.06 -13.42
C VAL A 35 -6.84 12.72 -11.94
N ALA A 36 -7.95 12.99 -11.24
CA ALA A 36 -8.11 12.63 -9.84
C ALA A 36 -8.05 11.10 -9.61
N VAL A 37 -8.68 10.31 -10.49
CA VAL A 37 -8.62 8.84 -10.43
C VAL A 37 -7.19 8.33 -10.64
N LEU A 38 -6.48 8.85 -11.64
CA LEU A 38 -5.10 8.46 -11.94
C LEU A 38 -4.14 8.83 -10.80
N ALA A 39 -4.27 10.04 -10.24
CA ALA A 39 -3.48 10.48 -9.10
C ALA A 39 -3.73 9.61 -7.86
N ARG A 40 -4.99 9.28 -7.59
CA ARG A 40 -5.35 8.41 -6.46
C ARG A 40 -4.77 7.00 -6.63
N GLY A 41 -4.86 6.42 -7.83
CA GLY A 41 -4.26 5.12 -8.14
C GLY A 41 -2.74 5.12 -7.96
N HIS A 42 -2.06 6.21 -8.33
CA HIS A 42 -0.63 6.35 -8.12
C HIS A 42 -0.27 6.35 -6.62
N TRP A 43 -1.00 7.07 -5.78
CA TRP A 43 -0.78 7.06 -4.33
C TRP A 43 -1.08 5.71 -3.66
N GLU A 44 -1.99 4.93 -4.20
CA GLU A 44 -2.21 3.56 -3.73
C GLU A 44 -0.99 2.67 -3.99
N ILE A 45 -0.34 2.83 -5.14
CA ILE A 45 0.89 2.11 -5.49
C ILE A 45 2.05 2.56 -4.59
N GLU A 46 2.23 3.86 -4.38
CA GLU A 46 3.26 4.39 -3.46
C GLU A 46 3.06 3.90 -2.04
N SER A 47 1.82 3.88 -1.56
CA SER A 47 1.48 3.34 -0.24
C SER A 47 1.81 1.84 -0.13
N LEU A 48 1.64 1.07 -1.20
CA LEU A 48 2.02 -0.33 -1.23
C LEU A 48 3.55 -0.51 -1.20
N HIS A 49 4.28 0.28 -1.97
CA HIS A 49 5.74 0.28 -1.96
C HIS A 49 6.27 0.63 -0.57
N TRP A 50 5.77 1.70 0.05
CA TRP A 50 6.14 2.08 1.41
C TRP A 50 5.91 0.94 2.42
N VAL A 51 4.80 0.21 2.32
CA VAL A 51 4.52 -0.94 3.19
C VAL A 51 5.55 -2.06 2.96
N ARG A 52 5.95 -2.31 1.72
CA ARG A 52 6.96 -3.33 1.40
C ARG A 52 8.33 -2.96 1.94
N ASP A 53 8.73 -1.71 1.76
CA ASP A 53 10.04 -1.22 2.18
C ASP A 53 10.13 -1.09 3.70
N VAL A 54 9.14 -0.46 4.33
CA VAL A 54 9.20 -0.17 5.78
C VAL A 54 8.73 -1.34 6.64
N THR A 55 7.65 -2.05 6.24
CA THR A 55 7.12 -3.13 7.09
C THR A 55 7.82 -4.46 6.88
N PHE A 56 8.22 -4.76 5.64
CA PHE A 56 8.87 -6.02 5.28
C PHE A 56 10.36 -5.88 5.02
N ASP A 57 10.92 -4.66 5.12
CA ASP A 57 12.35 -4.36 4.94
C ASP A 57 12.89 -4.99 3.63
N GLU A 58 12.14 -4.79 2.53
CA GLU A 58 12.39 -5.48 1.25
C GLU A 58 13.77 -5.15 0.70
N ASP A 59 14.22 -3.91 0.83
CA ASP A 59 15.52 -3.45 0.33
C ASP A 59 16.70 -4.13 1.03
N ARG A 60 16.52 -4.57 2.27
CA ARG A 60 17.54 -5.32 3.04
C ARG A 60 17.52 -6.82 2.75
N SER A 61 16.59 -7.30 1.95
CA SER A 61 16.49 -8.74 1.66
C SER A 61 17.76 -9.26 1.00
N GLN A 62 18.33 -10.32 1.57
CA GLN A 62 19.49 -11.03 1.02
C GLN A 62 19.10 -12.11 -0.01
N VAL A 63 17.82 -12.32 -0.28
CA VAL A 63 17.32 -13.26 -1.27
C VAL A 63 17.49 -12.63 -2.66
N ARG A 64 18.64 -12.89 -3.32
CA ARG A 64 19.02 -12.23 -4.58
C ARG A 64 19.28 -13.19 -5.73
N THR A 65 19.14 -14.52 -5.52
CA THR A 65 19.50 -15.55 -6.50
C THR A 65 18.26 -16.12 -7.20
N GLY A 66 18.36 -16.35 -8.52
CA GLY A 66 17.32 -16.99 -9.31
C GLY A 66 15.95 -16.31 -9.19
N HIS A 67 14.90 -17.10 -8.98
CA HIS A 67 13.53 -16.60 -8.80
C HIS A 67 13.22 -16.15 -7.36
N GLY A 68 14.19 -16.23 -6.44
CA GLY A 68 14.01 -15.87 -5.04
C GLY A 68 13.38 -14.50 -4.81
N PRO A 69 13.86 -13.42 -5.45
CA PRO A 69 13.27 -12.08 -5.31
C PRO A 69 11.80 -12.03 -5.72
N GLN A 70 11.43 -12.67 -6.83
CA GLN A 70 10.04 -12.70 -7.32
C GLN A 70 9.12 -13.47 -6.37
N VAL A 71 9.58 -14.62 -5.86
CA VAL A 71 8.83 -15.42 -4.89
C VAL A 71 8.60 -14.62 -3.61
N MET A 72 9.64 -13.96 -3.08
CA MET A 72 9.52 -13.13 -1.89
C MET A 72 8.58 -11.93 -2.09
N ALA A 73 8.64 -11.27 -3.24
CA ALA A 73 7.70 -10.21 -3.58
C ALA A 73 6.26 -10.71 -3.63
N SER A 74 6.02 -11.89 -4.23
CA SER A 74 4.70 -12.52 -4.29
C SER A 74 4.17 -12.90 -2.91
N LEU A 75 5.02 -13.44 -2.03
CA LEU A 75 4.65 -13.77 -0.65
C LEU A 75 4.29 -12.52 0.17
N ARG A 76 5.04 -11.42 0.01
CA ARG A 76 4.72 -10.14 0.68
C ARG A 76 3.39 -9.58 0.18
N ASN A 77 3.15 -9.62 -1.12
CA ASN A 77 1.87 -9.19 -1.70
C ASN A 77 0.71 -10.05 -1.20
N LEU A 78 0.89 -11.36 -1.10
CA LEU A 78 -0.10 -12.28 -0.53
C LEU A 78 -0.40 -11.91 0.93
N ALA A 79 0.63 -11.69 1.75
CA ALA A 79 0.47 -11.30 3.15
C ALA A 79 -0.31 -9.99 3.30
N VAL A 80 0.02 -8.95 2.51
CA VAL A 80 -0.72 -7.68 2.49
C VAL A 80 -2.17 -7.90 2.10
N SER A 81 -2.43 -8.69 1.06
CA SER A 81 -3.77 -8.96 0.57
C SER A 81 -4.62 -9.69 1.62
N ARG A 82 -4.07 -10.73 2.26
CA ARG A 82 -4.77 -11.48 3.31
C ARG A 82 -5.08 -10.62 4.54
N LEU A 83 -4.13 -9.81 4.98
CA LEU A 83 -4.36 -8.86 6.07
C LEU A 83 -5.47 -7.86 5.74
N ARG A 84 -5.48 -7.30 4.51
CA ARG A 84 -6.54 -6.39 4.07
C ARG A 84 -7.91 -7.05 4.00
N GLN A 85 -7.99 -8.28 3.49
CA GLN A 85 -9.23 -9.08 3.47
C GLN A 85 -9.75 -9.35 4.89
N ALA A 86 -8.86 -9.54 5.86
CA ALA A 86 -9.20 -9.67 7.27
C ALA A 86 -9.49 -8.32 7.98
N GLY A 87 -9.66 -7.24 7.23
CA GLY A 87 -10.00 -5.92 7.78
C GLY A 87 -8.84 -5.15 8.43
N GLN A 88 -7.60 -5.65 8.31
CA GLN A 88 -6.43 -4.99 8.88
C GLN A 88 -5.97 -3.84 7.96
N ARG A 89 -6.41 -2.62 8.24
CA ARG A 89 -6.05 -1.42 7.47
C ARG A 89 -4.57 -1.03 7.62
N ASN A 90 -3.98 -1.30 8.79
CA ASN A 90 -2.56 -1.03 9.06
C ASN A 90 -1.78 -2.35 8.97
N THR A 91 -1.01 -2.52 7.89
CA THR A 91 -0.26 -3.75 7.61
C THR A 91 0.77 -4.07 8.68
N ALA A 92 1.53 -3.08 9.18
CA ALA A 92 2.54 -3.30 10.22
C ALA A 92 1.91 -3.80 11.53
N ARG A 93 0.75 -3.24 11.89
CA ARG A 93 -0.03 -3.73 13.04
C ARG A 93 -0.55 -5.15 12.80
N GLY A 94 -1.06 -5.42 11.60
CA GLY A 94 -1.56 -6.73 11.21
C GLY A 94 -0.48 -7.81 11.26
N VAL A 95 0.72 -7.52 10.75
CA VAL A 95 1.87 -8.43 10.82
C VAL A 95 2.24 -8.74 12.27
N ARG A 96 2.34 -7.71 13.14
CA ARG A 96 2.62 -7.93 14.56
C ARG A 96 1.51 -8.72 15.27
N TRP A 97 0.25 -8.48 14.92
CA TRP A 97 -0.89 -9.19 15.47
C TRP A 97 -0.87 -10.68 15.06
N ALA A 98 -0.60 -10.99 13.80
CA ALA A 98 -0.47 -12.36 13.31
C ALA A 98 0.77 -13.07 13.88
N GLY A 99 1.91 -12.36 14.00
CA GLY A 99 3.14 -12.95 14.51
C GLY A 99 3.13 -13.28 16.01
N ARG A 100 2.17 -12.75 16.78
CA ARG A 100 2.02 -13.10 18.21
C ARG A 100 1.36 -14.45 18.43
N ASP A 101 0.72 -15.01 17.44
CA ASP A 101 -0.04 -16.25 17.55
C ASP A 101 -0.08 -16.94 16.17
N PRO A 102 0.61 -18.08 16.02
CA PRO A 102 0.65 -18.82 14.75
C PRO A 102 -0.73 -19.21 14.22
N THR A 103 -1.71 -19.47 15.10
CA THR A 103 -3.07 -19.85 14.68
C THR A 103 -3.74 -18.76 13.86
N ARG A 104 -3.44 -17.48 14.15
CA ARG A 104 -3.93 -16.34 13.37
C ARG A 104 -3.32 -16.29 11.98
N ALA A 105 -2.03 -16.62 11.86
CA ALA A 105 -1.37 -16.69 10.56
C ALA A 105 -1.97 -17.81 9.70
N PHE A 106 -2.21 -18.98 10.26
CA PHE A 106 -2.88 -20.07 9.55
C PHE A 106 -4.32 -19.70 9.15
N ALA A 107 -5.09 -19.09 10.04
CA ALA A 107 -6.43 -18.62 9.72
C ALA A 107 -6.44 -17.59 8.56
N LEU A 108 -5.45 -16.71 8.49
CA LEU A 108 -5.29 -15.77 7.37
C LEU A 108 -5.02 -16.47 6.03
N LEU A 109 -4.38 -17.63 6.08
CA LEU A 109 -4.09 -18.45 4.89
C LEU A 109 -5.25 -19.38 4.49
N GLY A 110 -6.27 -19.48 5.34
CA GLY A 110 -7.42 -20.36 5.10
C GLY A 110 -7.18 -21.82 5.51
N ALA A 111 -6.22 -22.03 6.41
CA ALA A 111 -5.91 -23.34 6.97
C ALA A 111 -6.46 -23.47 8.38
#